data_c34fa3e2ff4d8cffa172c97a73554b2e
#
_entry.id   c34fa3e2ff4d8cffa172c97a73554b2e
#
_cell.length_a   1.000
_cell.length_b   1.000
_cell.length_c   1.000
_cell.angle_alpha   90.00
_cell.angle_beta   90.00
_cell.angle_gamma   90.00
#
_symmetry.space_group_name_H-M   'P 1'
#
loop_
_entity.id
_entity.type
_entity.pdbx_description
1 polymer ?
#
loop_
_entity_poly.entity_id
_entity_poly.type
_entity_poly.pdbx_seq_one_letter_code
_entity_poly.pdbx_strand_id
1 'polypeptide(L)'
;CHHLELRKQSLASLKSKAFHCQGGVVYAALYPGQESLLIRLITSYQTLCDYLDNLCDRVGVDSQAAFRLLHTSLFDAFTPGSRLRDYYALYPFKDDSGYLHSLVKECRWCTEQLPQFSMVHGRIMELIGLYVDLQVIKHLNWSIRERELKDWAFTHLSKYSDILWQEFAAASGSTLAIFALVGLASTNEARRDLA
;
A
#
# COMPACT_ATOMS: atom_id res chain seq x y z
N CYS A 1 -20.13 6.09 -0.46
CA CYS A 1 -19.83 6.18 -1.91
C CYS A 1 -21.12 6.48 -2.67
N HIS A 2 -21.18 7.60 -3.40
CA HIS A 2 -22.30 7.92 -4.28
C HIS A 2 -22.23 7.11 -5.57
N HIS A 3 -21.02 6.88 -6.10
CA HIS A 3 -20.87 6.06 -7.30
C HIS A 3 -21.03 4.56 -6.98
N LEU A 4 -21.99 3.92 -7.65
CA LEU A 4 -22.39 2.53 -7.36
C LEU A 4 -21.21 1.54 -7.50
N GLU A 5 -20.38 1.67 -8.54
CA GLU A 5 -19.26 0.76 -8.77
C GLU A 5 -18.17 0.93 -7.70
N LEU A 6 -17.81 2.16 -7.32
CA LEU A 6 -16.85 2.41 -6.25
C LEU A 6 -17.35 1.84 -4.91
N ARG A 7 -18.64 2.00 -4.61
CA ARG A 7 -19.28 1.37 -3.44
C ARG A 7 -19.22 -0.15 -3.49
N LYS A 8 -19.52 -0.75 -4.64
CA LYS A 8 -19.46 -2.20 -4.84
C LYS A 8 -18.03 -2.72 -4.57
N GLN A 9 -17.01 -2.05 -5.10
CA GLN A 9 -15.63 -2.48 -4.94
C GLN A 9 -15.12 -2.28 -3.50
N SER A 10 -15.52 -1.20 -2.81
CA SER A 10 -15.17 -1.02 -1.39
C SER A 10 -15.78 -2.11 -0.51
N LEU A 11 -17.06 -2.43 -0.68
CA LEU A 11 -17.72 -3.50 0.06
C LEU A 11 -17.16 -4.89 -0.28
N ALA A 12 -16.84 -5.13 -1.56
CA ALA A 12 -16.24 -6.39 -1.99
C ALA A 12 -14.84 -6.58 -1.37
N SER A 13 -14.04 -5.52 -1.32
CA SER A 13 -12.73 -5.53 -0.66
C SER A 13 -12.87 -5.91 0.82
N LEU A 14 -13.71 -5.22 1.58
CA LEU A 14 -13.95 -5.50 2.99
C LEU A 14 -14.45 -6.94 3.23
N LYS A 15 -15.34 -7.45 2.36
CA LYS A 15 -15.91 -8.79 2.51
C LYS A 15 -14.95 -9.91 2.15
N SER A 16 -14.20 -9.77 1.05
CA SER A 16 -13.40 -10.86 0.48
C SER A 16 -11.94 -10.86 0.89
N LYS A 17 -11.42 -9.72 1.39
CA LYS A 17 -10.00 -9.53 1.71
C LYS A 17 -9.73 -9.19 3.19
N ALA A 18 -10.74 -9.30 4.07
CA ALA A 18 -10.56 -9.06 5.52
C ALA A 18 -9.44 -9.91 6.14
N PHE A 19 -9.15 -11.08 5.57
CA PHE A 19 -8.08 -11.95 6.04
C PHE A 19 -6.67 -11.32 5.86
N HIS A 20 -6.47 -10.41 4.92
CA HIS A 20 -5.21 -9.66 4.80
C HIS A 20 -5.00 -8.76 6.03
N CYS A 21 -6.05 -8.08 6.47
CA CYS A 21 -6.00 -7.30 7.71
C CYS A 21 -5.73 -8.20 8.91
N GLN A 22 -6.42 -9.34 9.01
CA GLN A 22 -6.21 -10.31 10.11
C GLN A 22 -4.78 -10.83 10.14
N GLY A 23 -4.19 -11.14 8.98
CA GLY A 23 -2.78 -11.54 8.89
C GLY A 23 -1.81 -10.42 9.26
N GLY A 24 -2.10 -9.20 8.79
CA GLY A 24 -1.26 -8.02 9.04
C GLY A 24 -1.22 -7.61 10.52
N VAL A 25 -2.36 -7.64 11.21
CA VAL A 25 -2.42 -7.19 12.62
C VAL A 25 -1.66 -8.08 13.59
N VAL A 26 -1.21 -9.26 13.17
CA VAL A 26 -0.32 -10.11 13.99
C VAL A 26 0.95 -9.35 14.40
N TYR A 27 1.43 -8.43 13.56
CA TYR A 27 2.58 -7.58 13.92
C TYR A 27 2.32 -6.71 15.15
N ALA A 28 1.08 -6.30 15.41
CA ALA A 28 0.75 -5.50 16.59
C ALA A 28 0.99 -6.26 17.91
N ALA A 29 0.84 -7.58 17.91
CA ALA A 29 1.08 -8.41 19.10
C ALA A 29 2.54 -8.42 19.57
N LEU A 30 3.48 -7.99 18.70
CA LEU A 30 4.91 -7.91 19.04
C LEU A 30 5.26 -6.63 19.82
N TYR A 31 4.32 -5.68 19.96
CA TYR A 31 4.56 -4.35 20.53
C TYR A 31 3.54 -4.03 21.63
N PRO A 32 3.69 -4.61 22.84
CA PRO A 32 2.78 -4.41 23.97
C PRO A 32 2.60 -2.91 24.30
N GLY A 33 1.35 -2.48 24.46
CA GLY A 33 0.96 -1.11 24.73
C GLY A 33 0.78 -0.23 23.48
N GLN A 34 1.12 -0.77 22.28
CA GLN A 34 0.94 -0.07 20.99
C GLN A 34 -0.08 -0.77 20.09
N GLU A 35 -0.69 -1.84 20.57
CA GLU A 35 -1.53 -2.72 19.76
C GLU A 35 -2.68 -1.97 19.11
N SER A 36 -3.38 -1.12 19.85
CA SER A 36 -4.54 -0.37 19.33
C SER A 36 -4.15 0.56 18.18
N LEU A 37 -3.02 1.27 18.30
CA LEU A 37 -2.51 2.16 17.27
C LEU A 37 -2.08 1.37 16.02
N LEU A 38 -1.33 0.27 16.22
CA LEU A 38 -0.83 -0.56 15.13
C LEU A 38 -1.96 -1.30 14.41
N ILE A 39 -2.93 -1.87 15.14
CA ILE A 39 -4.11 -2.49 14.52
C ILE A 39 -4.83 -1.48 13.64
N ARG A 40 -5.04 -0.26 14.13
CA ARG A 40 -5.71 0.81 13.41
C ARG A 40 -4.95 1.20 12.13
N LEU A 41 -3.65 1.42 12.22
CA LEU A 41 -2.80 1.76 11.08
C LEU A 41 -2.76 0.63 10.04
N ILE A 42 -2.44 -0.59 10.47
CA ILE A 42 -2.30 -1.76 9.60
C ILE A 42 -3.62 -2.06 8.89
N THR A 43 -4.75 -2.04 9.62
CA THR A 43 -6.06 -2.30 9.03
C THR A 43 -6.44 -1.23 8.02
N SER A 44 -6.21 0.05 8.31
CA SER A 44 -6.53 1.15 7.40
C SER A 44 -5.68 1.10 6.14
N TYR A 45 -4.37 0.86 6.28
CA TYR A 45 -3.46 0.78 5.14
C TYR A 45 -3.71 -0.46 4.27
N GLN A 46 -3.92 -1.62 4.90
CA GLN A 46 -4.26 -2.83 4.16
C GLN A 46 -5.61 -2.70 3.42
N THR A 47 -6.61 -2.10 4.07
CA THR A 47 -7.90 -1.80 3.41
C THR A 47 -7.73 -0.88 2.21
N LEU A 48 -6.84 0.11 2.32
CA LEU A 48 -6.48 1.00 1.23
C LEU A 48 -5.87 0.22 0.05
N CYS A 49 -4.86 -0.62 0.31
CA CYS A 49 -4.23 -1.49 -0.70
C CYS A 49 -5.26 -2.42 -1.38
N ASP A 50 -6.09 -3.09 -0.60
CA ASP A 50 -7.09 -4.05 -1.11
C ASP A 50 -8.19 -3.39 -1.93
N TYR A 51 -8.56 -2.16 -1.58
CA TYR A 51 -9.53 -1.37 -2.35
C TYR A 51 -8.95 -0.95 -3.71
N LEU A 52 -7.73 -0.42 -3.72
CA LEU A 52 -7.05 -0.04 -4.96
C LEU A 52 -6.85 -1.22 -5.92
N ASP A 53 -6.47 -2.38 -5.39
CA ASP A 53 -6.35 -3.62 -6.14
C ASP A 53 -7.69 -4.01 -6.81
N ASN A 54 -8.80 -3.94 -6.07
CA ASN A 54 -10.13 -4.17 -6.65
C ASN A 54 -10.47 -3.17 -7.76
N LEU A 55 -10.09 -1.90 -7.62
CA LEU A 55 -10.34 -0.88 -8.65
C LEU A 55 -9.54 -1.16 -9.94
N CYS A 56 -8.36 -1.75 -9.82
CA CYS A 56 -7.55 -2.13 -10.97
C CYS A 56 -8.04 -3.43 -11.62
N ASP A 57 -8.36 -4.46 -10.79
CA ASP A 57 -8.67 -5.81 -11.28
C ASP A 57 -10.09 -5.98 -11.82
N ARG A 58 -11.08 -5.30 -11.23
CA ARG A 58 -12.49 -5.70 -11.34
C ARG A 58 -13.38 -4.73 -12.10
N VAL A 59 -12.83 -3.59 -12.51
CA VAL A 59 -13.63 -2.49 -13.09
C VAL A 59 -13.48 -2.40 -14.61
N GLY A 60 -12.51 -3.13 -15.19
CA GLY A 60 -12.26 -3.13 -16.64
C GLY A 60 -11.63 -1.83 -17.15
N VAL A 61 -10.99 -1.06 -16.28
CA VAL A 61 -10.19 0.10 -16.66
C VAL A 61 -8.81 -0.39 -17.09
N ASP A 62 -8.34 0.04 -18.27
CA ASP A 62 -7.00 -0.24 -18.78
C ASP A 62 -6.26 1.10 -18.96
N SER A 63 -5.81 1.67 -17.86
CA SER A 63 -5.07 2.95 -17.87
C SER A 63 -3.99 2.96 -16.81
N GLN A 64 -2.75 2.75 -17.25
CA GLN A 64 -1.58 2.83 -16.38
C GLN A 64 -1.49 4.18 -15.62
N ALA A 65 -1.79 5.28 -16.30
CA ALA A 65 -1.76 6.62 -15.69
C ALA A 65 -2.82 6.77 -14.59
N ALA A 66 -4.04 6.25 -14.82
CA ALA A 66 -5.10 6.26 -13.83
C ALA A 66 -4.73 5.40 -12.60
N PHE A 67 -4.19 4.20 -12.82
CA PHE A 67 -3.75 3.33 -11.74
C PHE A 67 -2.62 3.95 -10.93
N ARG A 68 -1.62 4.53 -11.60
CA ARG A 68 -0.51 5.21 -10.93
C ARG A 68 -1.00 6.39 -10.08
N LEU A 69 -1.94 7.18 -10.59
CA LEU A 69 -2.53 8.29 -9.84
C LEU A 69 -3.32 7.80 -8.61
N LEU A 70 -4.16 6.77 -8.75
CA LEU A 70 -4.85 6.15 -7.62
C LEU A 70 -3.86 5.71 -6.53
N HIS A 71 -2.77 5.04 -6.92
CA HIS A 71 -1.77 4.51 -5.99
C HIS A 71 -0.90 5.60 -5.33
N THR A 72 -0.94 6.87 -5.79
CA THR A 72 -0.29 7.96 -5.04
C THR A 72 -0.88 8.13 -3.64
N SER A 73 -2.11 7.66 -3.41
CA SER A 73 -2.74 7.63 -2.10
C SER A 73 -1.96 6.80 -1.06
N LEU A 74 -1.23 5.76 -1.50
CA LEU A 74 -0.38 4.96 -0.62
C LEU A 74 0.81 5.75 -0.08
N PHE A 75 1.46 6.57 -0.90
CA PHE A 75 2.51 7.48 -0.46
C PHE A 75 1.94 8.56 0.46
N ASP A 76 0.78 9.14 0.07
CA ASP A 76 0.13 10.18 0.85
C ASP A 76 -0.32 9.67 2.23
N ALA A 77 -0.60 8.38 2.38
CA ALA A 77 -0.93 7.74 3.65
C ALA A 77 0.22 7.80 4.67
N PHE A 78 1.47 7.82 4.19
CA PHE A 78 2.69 7.92 5.01
C PHE A 78 3.39 9.29 4.89
N THR A 79 2.70 10.31 4.37
CA THR A 79 3.24 11.67 4.28
C THR A 79 2.37 12.65 5.08
N PRO A 80 2.55 12.75 6.40
CA PRO A 80 1.83 13.70 7.24
C PRO A 80 1.96 15.14 6.72
N GLY A 81 0.88 15.92 6.85
CA GLY A 81 0.87 17.33 6.45
C GLY A 81 0.79 17.60 4.94
N SER A 82 0.95 16.61 4.06
CA SER A 82 0.81 16.82 2.61
C SER A 82 -0.65 17.09 2.22
N ARG A 83 -0.84 17.88 1.14
CA ARG A 83 -2.19 18.09 0.57
C ARG A 83 -2.71 16.79 -0.04
N LEU A 84 -3.96 16.45 0.23
CA LEU A 84 -4.64 15.34 -0.44
C LEU A 84 -4.88 15.67 -1.92
N ARG A 85 -4.66 14.70 -2.78
CA ARG A 85 -4.81 14.82 -4.24
C ARG A 85 -6.20 14.38 -4.67
N ASP A 86 -6.61 14.75 -5.88
CA ASP A 86 -7.73 14.10 -6.56
C ASP A 86 -7.21 12.79 -7.18
N TYR A 87 -7.25 11.71 -6.41
CA TYR A 87 -6.76 10.40 -6.84
C TYR A 87 -7.54 9.82 -8.01
N TYR A 88 -8.78 10.27 -8.21
CA TYR A 88 -9.66 9.82 -9.29
C TYR A 88 -9.62 10.70 -10.54
N ALA A 89 -8.74 11.72 -10.63
CA ALA A 89 -8.75 12.67 -11.75
C ALA A 89 -8.67 11.99 -13.12
N LEU A 90 -7.94 10.89 -13.24
CA LEU A 90 -7.79 10.09 -14.46
C LEU A 90 -8.65 8.82 -14.48
N TYR A 91 -9.39 8.54 -13.41
CA TYR A 91 -10.23 7.35 -13.30
C TYR A 91 -11.65 7.64 -13.80
N PRO A 92 -12.37 6.69 -14.43
CA PRO A 92 -13.69 6.96 -15.00
C PRO A 92 -14.77 7.24 -13.95
N PHE A 93 -14.60 6.76 -12.73
CA PHE A 93 -15.52 6.97 -11.61
C PHE A 93 -14.88 7.86 -10.56
N LYS A 94 -15.58 8.88 -10.10
CA LYS A 94 -14.96 9.99 -9.35
C LYS A 94 -15.41 10.12 -7.89
N ASP A 95 -16.65 9.78 -7.57
CA ASP A 95 -17.23 10.10 -6.26
C ASP A 95 -17.38 8.86 -5.39
N ASP A 96 -16.39 8.62 -4.55
CA ASP A 96 -16.43 7.61 -3.50
C ASP A 96 -16.93 8.15 -2.14
N SER A 97 -17.48 9.37 -2.12
CA SER A 97 -17.91 10.09 -0.89
C SER A 97 -16.77 10.25 0.13
N GLY A 98 -15.54 10.40 -0.34
CA GLY A 98 -14.36 10.61 0.50
C GLY A 98 -13.82 9.35 1.17
N TYR A 99 -14.23 8.15 0.74
CA TYR A 99 -13.78 6.89 1.34
C TYR A 99 -12.26 6.72 1.27
N LEU A 100 -11.66 6.89 0.08
CA LEU A 100 -10.21 6.81 -0.12
C LEU A 100 -9.46 7.86 0.71
N HIS A 101 -9.96 9.11 0.70
CA HIS A 101 -9.41 10.17 1.52
C HIS A 101 -9.48 9.88 3.01
N SER A 102 -10.55 9.23 3.48
CA SER A 102 -10.69 8.86 4.89
C SER A 102 -9.66 7.83 5.31
N LEU A 103 -9.40 6.81 4.48
CA LEU A 103 -8.35 5.82 4.74
C LEU A 103 -6.96 6.47 4.79
N VAL A 104 -6.65 7.37 3.85
CA VAL A 104 -5.38 8.12 3.84
C VAL A 104 -5.23 8.97 5.10
N LYS A 105 -6.27 9.71 5.51
CA LYS A 105 -6.25 10.53 6.72
C LYS A 105 -6.05 9.68 7.98
N GLU A 106 -6.69 8.53 8.02
CA GLU A 106 -6.56 7.59 9.14
C GLU A 106 -5.12 7.08 9.29
N CYS A 107 -4.49 6.68 8.18
CA CYS A 107 -3.09 6.26 8.20
C CYS A 107 -2.17 7.40 8.67
N ARG A 108 -2.37 8.62 8.16
CA ARG A 108 -1.59 9.81 8.58
C ARG A 108 -1.71 10.08 10.06
N TRP A 109 -2.94 10.08 10.56
CA TRP A 109 -3.17 10.29 11.99
C TRP A 109 -2.40 9.25 12.83
N CYS A 110 -2.43 7.98 12.42
CA CYS A 110 -1.68 6.94 13.10
C CYS A 110 -0.16 7.15 13.01
N THR A 111 0.37 7.51 11.85
CA THR A 111 1.82 7.71 11.67
C THR A 111 2.36 8.89 12.47
N GLU A 112 1.54 9.94 12.68
CA GLU A 112 1.87 11.08 13.53
C GLU A 112 2.02 10.68 15.01
N GLN A 113 1.43 9.56 15.44
CA GLN A 113 1.55 9.05 16.81
C GLN A 113 2.78 8.12 16.99
N LEU A 114 3.47 7.74 15.92
CA LEU A 114 4.63 6.84 16.01
C LEU A 114 5.89 7.61 16.42
N PRO A 115 6.48 7.35 17.61
CA PRO A 115 7.58 8.17 18.12
C PRO A 115 8.85 8.11 17.28
N GLN A 116 9.10 7.03 16.56
CA GLN A 116 10.29 6.83 15.72
C GLN A 116 9.98 6.81 14.21
N PHE A 117 8.84 7.39 13.79
CA PHE A 117 8.41 7.34 12.38
C PHE A 117 9.45 7.88 11.40
N SER A 118 10.14 8.96 11.75
CA SER A 118 11.15 9.58 10.90
C SER A 118 12.31 8.64 10.55
N MET A 119 12.64 7.68 11.42
CA MET A 119 13.73 6.71 11.19
C MET A 119 13.39 5.69 10.13
N VAL A 120 12.12 5.33 9.98
CA VAL A 120 11.66 4.28 9.05
C VAL A 120 10.99 4.86 7.80
N HIS A 121 10.66 6.15 7.79
CA HIS A 121 9.89 6.79 6.72
C HIS A 121 10.50 6.57 5.34
N GLY A 122 11.80 6.83 5.17
CA GLY A 122 12.48 6.66 3.89
C GLY A 122 12.35 5.23 3.35
N ARG A 123 12.55 4.23 4.22
CA ARG A 123 12.43 2.82 3.84
C ARG A 123 10.99 2.42 3.53
N ILE A 124 10.03 2.94 4.26
CA ILE A 124 8.61 2.73 3.95
C ILE A 124 8.28 3.29 2.57
N MET A 125 8.74 4.50 2.23
CA MET A 125 8.50 5.12 0.91
C MET A 125 9.12 4.31 -0.23
N GLU A 126 10.32 3.72 -0.05
CA GLU A 126 10.93 2.80 -1.02
C GLU A 126 10.07 1.54 -1.23
N LEU A 127 9.61 0.90 -0.15
CA LEU A 127 8.75 -0.29 -0.21
C LEU A 127 7.41 0.00 -0.89
N ILE A 128 6.82 1.17 -0.59
CA ILE A 128 5.61 1.63 -1.28
C ILE A 128 5.88 1.81 -2.79
N GLY A 129 7.04 2.37 -3.14
CA GLY A 129 7.45 2.53 -4.55
C GLY A 129 7.46 1.19 -5.29
N LEU A 130 8.12 0.19 -4.72
CA LEU A 130 8.16 -1.18 -5.29
C LEU A 130 6.76 -1.79 -5.39
N TYR A 131 5.95 -1.66 -4.35
CA TYR A 131 4.57 -2.14 -4.36
C TYR A 131 3.75 -1.46 -5.46
N VAL A 132 3.81 -0.14 -5.59
CA VAL A 132 3.06 0.62 -6.59
C VAL A 132 3.50 0.25 -8.01
N ASP A 133 4.79 0.13 -8.27
CA ASP A 133 5.29 -0.27 -9.58
C ASP A 133 4.79 -1.66 -9.96
N LEU A 134 4.91 -2.63 -9.05
CA LEU A 134 4.35 -3.96 -9.26
C LEU A 134 2.85 -3.91 -9.55
N GLN A 135 2.07 -3.20 -8.71
CA GLN A 135 0.62 -3.10 -8.87
C GLN A 135 0.23 -2.50 -10.23
N VAL A 136 0.92 -1.47 -10.66
CA VAL A 136 0.64 -0.84 -11.96
C VAL A 136 1.00 -1.78 -13.12
N ILE A 137 2.17 -2.43 -13.06
CA ILE A 137 2.65 -3.30 -14.16
C ILE A 137 1.81 -4.57 -14.26
N LYS A 138 1.45 -5.20 -13.13
CA LYS A 138 0.66 -6.45 -13.16
C LYS A 138 -0.74 -6.30 -13.76
N HIS A 139 -1.26 -5.07 -13.83
CA HIS A 139 -2.55 -4.77 -14.43
C HIS A 139 -2.46 -4.29 -15.89
N LEU A 140 -1.26 -4.28 -16.48
CA LEU A 140 -1.10 -4.04 -17.91
C LEU A 140 -1.68 -5.19 -18.74
N ASN A 141 -1.87 -4.92 -20.03
CA ASN A 141 -2.31 -5.91 -20.99
C ASN A 141 -1.44 -7.18 -20.91
N TRP A 142 -2.10 -8.34 -20.94
CA TRP A 142 -1.46 -9.64 -20.83
C TRP A 142 -0.26 -9.81 -21.78
N SER A 143 -0.35 -9.30 -23.02
CA SER A 143 0.69 -9.48 -24.05
C SER A 143 2.04 -8.81 -23.72
N ILE A 144 2.05 -7.80 -22.87
CA ILE A 144 3.27 -7.06 -22.49
C ILE A 144 3.66 -7.24 -21.04
N ARG A 145 2.71 -7.61 -20.18
CA ARG A 145 2.86 -7.62 -18.71
C ARG A 145 4.06 -8.41 -18.22
N GLU A 146 4.28 -9.62 -18.74
CA GLU A 146 5.39 -10.45 -18.27
C GLU A 146 6.74 -9.83 -18.62
N ARG A 147 6.88 -9.28 -19.81
CA ARG A 147 8.10 -8.56 -20.21
C ARG A 147 8.35 -7.35 -19.30
N GLU A 148 7.35 -6.50 -19.12
CA GLU A 148 7.45 -5.31 -18.28
C GLU A 148 7.77 -5.65 -16.80
N LEU A 149 7.22 -6.75 -16.27
CA LEU A 149 7.56 -7.25 -14.93
C LEU A 149 9.01 -7.71 -14.84
N LYS A 150 9.51 -8.43 -15.85
CA LYS A 150 10.90 -8.87 -15.91
C LYS A 150 11.85 -7.67 -16.00
N ASP A 151 11.60 -6.75 -16.92
CA ASP A 151 12.43 -5.57 -17.14
C ASP A 151 12.50 -4.71 -15.87
N TRP A 152 11.35 -4.48 -15.22
CA TRP A 152 11.30 -3.79 -13.94
C TRP A 152 12.09 -4.52 -12.85
N ALA A 153 11.88 -5.83 -12.67
CA ALA A 153 12.59 -6.60 -11.66
C ALA A 153 14.11 -6.57 -11.89
N PHE A 154 14.59 -6.71 -13.12
CA PHE A 154 16.02 -6.69 -13.43
C PHE A 154 16.69 -5.35 -13.12
N THR A 155 15.95 -4.23 -13.16
CA THR A 155 16.52 -2.94 -12.71
C THR A 155 16.92 -2.95 -11.23
N HIS A 156 16.23 -3.74 -10.41
CA HIS A 156 16.48 -3.88 -8.98
C HIS A 156 17.42 -5.05 -8.64
N LEU A 157 17.38 -6.11 -9.45
CA LEU A 157 18.13 -7.35 -9.20
C LEU A 157 19.55 -7.36 -9.78
N SER A 158 20.01 -6.28 -10.39
CA SER A 158 21.34 -6.23 -11.05
C SER A 158 22.53 -6.65 -10.14
N LYS A 159 22.35 -6.59 -8.81
CA LYS A 159 23.35 -6.97 -7.80
C LYS A 159 23.05 -8.30 -7.11
N TYR A 160 21.96 -8.98 -7.48
CA TYR A 160 21.44 -10.17 -6.78
C TYR A 160 21.17 -11.28 -7.80
N SER A 161 22.19 -12.07 -8.14
CA SER A 161 22.12 -13.13 -9.15
C SER A 161 21.25 -14.32 -8.75
N ASP A 162 21.00 -14.49 -7.45
CA ASP A 162 20.38 -15.68 -6.88
C ASP A 162 18.88 -15.52 -6.63
N ILE A 163 18.32 -14.34 -6.94
CA ILE A 163 16.91 -14.03 -6.76
C ILE A 163 16.21 -14.07 -8.13
N LEU A 164 15.19 -14.90 -8.24
CA LEU A 164 14.33 -14.92 -9.43
C LEU A 164 13.45 -13.67 -9.49
N TRP A 165 13.17 -13.18 -10.70
CA TRP A 165 12.30 -12.00 -10.86
C TRP A 165 10.89 -12.22 -10.28
N GLN A 166 10.38 -13.47 -10.31
CA GLN A 166 9.10 -13.83 -9.71
C GLN A 166 9.12 -13.71 -8.18
N GLU A 167 10.22 -14.10 -7.55
CA GLU A 167 10.39 -13.99 -6.10
C GLU A 167 10.45 -12.52 -5.69
N PHE A 168 11.22 -11.71 -6.42
CA PHE A 168 11.27 -10.27 -6.21
C PHE A 168 9.90 -9.62 -6.39
N ALA A 169 9.17 -9.95 -7.45
CA ALA A 169 7.82 -9.45 -7.70
C ALA A 169 6.85 -9.85 -6.59
N ALA A 170 6.90 -11.11 -6.12
CA ALA A 170 6.07 -11.57 -5.01
C ALA A 170 6.38 -10.83 -3.70
N ALA A 171 7.67 -10.64 -3.38
CA ALA A 171 8.09 -9.91 -2.20
C ALA A 171 7.66 -8.42 -2.25
N SER A 172 7.81 -7.78 -3.43
CA SER A 172 7.41 -6.38 -3.65
C SER A 172 5.90 -6.17 -3.54
N GLY A 173 5.09 -7.21 -3.79
CA GLY A 173 3.64 -7.20 -3.61
C GLY A 173 3.17 -7.34 -2.16
N SER A 174 4.09 -7.50 -1.22
CA SER A 174 3.78 -7.69 0.20
C SER A 174 3.84 -6.39 0.99
N THR A 175 2.86 -6.17 1.86
CA THR A 175 2.84 -5.04 2.82
C THR A 175 3.50 -5.37 4.15
N LEU A 176 3.93 -6.62 4.36
CA LEU A 176 4.41 -7.11 5.66
C LEU A 176 5.68 -6.39 6.15
N ALA A 177 6.60 -6.04 5.25
CA ALA A 177 7.79 -5.27 5.62
C ALA A 177 7.43 -3.86 6.12
N ILE A 178 6.41 -3.23 5.52
CA ILE A 178 5.88 -1.94 6.00
C ILE A 178 5.30 -2.12 7.41
N PHE A 179 4.55 -3.19 7.67
CA PHE A 179 3.98 -3.46 8.99
C PHE A 179 5.06 -3.72 10.05
N ALA A 180 6.13 -4.42 9.69
CA ALA A 180 7.28 -4.59 10.59
C ALA A 180 7.93 -3.23 10.93
N LEU A 181 8.13 -2.35 9.94
CA LEU A 181 8.72 -1.04 10.14
C LEU A 181 7.86 -0.11 11.01
N VAL A 182 6.53 -0.08 10.79
CA VAL A 182 5.64 0.74 11.65
C VAL A 182 5.58 0.18 13.07
N GLY A 183 5.67 -1.15 13.25
CA GLY A 183 5.81 -1.76 14.55
C GLY A 183 7.08 -1.31 15.26
N LEU A 184 8.23 -1.35 14.60
CA LEU A 184 9.49 -0.84 15.14
C LEU A 184 9.41 0.66 15.50
N ALA A 185 8.77 1.47 14.65
CA ALA A 185 8.59 2.89 14.88
C ALA A 185 7.66 3.24 16.05
N SER A 186 6.86 2.28 16.53
CA SER A 186 5.92 2.47 17.63
C SER A 186 6.59 2.43 19.01
N THR A 187 7.84 1.99 19.10
CA THR A 187 8.60 1.90 20.36
C THR A 187 9.58 3.06 20.51
N ASN A 188 9.90 3.43 21.76
CA ASN A 188 10.95 4.41 22.06
C ASN A 188 12.36 3.78 22.02
N GLU A 189 12.48 2.47 21.90
CA GLU A 189 13.74 1.78 21.79
C GLU A 189 14.27 1.91 20.36
N ALA A 190 15.18 2.85 20.17
CA ALA A 190 15.99 2.94 18.96
C ALA A 190 16.89 1.68 18.86
N ARG A 191 16.43 0.65 18.18
CA ARG A 191 17.33 -0.41 17.72
C ARG A 191 18.15 0.19 16.58
N ARG A 192 19.36 0.61 16.92
CA ARG A 192 20.36 1.20 15.99
C ARG A 192 20.89 0.21 14.94
N ASP A 193 20.48 -1.05 15.02
CA ASP A 193 21.06 -2.15 14.26
C ASP A 193 20.34 -2.44 12.95
N LEU A 194 19.40 -1.59 12.52
CA LEU A 194 18.64 -1.76 11.28
C LEU A 194 18.88 -0.65 10.24
N ALA A 195 19.97 0.12 10.39
CA ALA A 195 20.38 1.12 9.42
C ALA A 195 21.30 0.53 8.35
#